data_537ff7239202bad8ce73f8a281617690
#
_entry.id   537ff7239202bad8ce73f8a281617690
#
_cell.length_a   1.000
_cell.length_b   1.000
_cell.length_c   1.000
_cell.angle_alpha   90.00
_cell.angle_beta   90.00
_cell.angle_gamma   90.00
#
_symmetry.space_group_name_H-M   'P 1'
#
loop_
_entity.id
_entity.type
_entity.pdbx_description
1 polymer ?
#
loop_
_entity_poly.entity_id
_entity_poly.type
_entity_poly.pdbx_seq_one_letter_code
_entity_poly.pdbx_strand_id
1 'polypeptide(L)'
;SYILKNSLENAFLSFEKIISLENYQNADTLADYGEIMINSGDSSYLSQADRLFERSLQIDGSNAKALFLGGLTAATMEEWSLAVKRWQVLLEQSPPDEIKNTLENKITEWKNLSNTDIEADGYRVNVAVDSNLIASLVDYPEKVLYIIVRDPNNKRPPLAVVREEVKTASVIINNSNAMISGTDLKRFNRLEIIGRISLSGDPLDINDKLSDSVIIDSSVKSISLKIK
;
A
#
# COMPACT_ATOMS: atom_id res chain seq x y z
N SER A 1 5.72 -29.12 -24.19
CA SER A 1 6.53 -30.23 -24.75
C SER A 1 7.74 -30.47 -23.85
N TYR A 2 8.23 -31.72 -23.78
CA TYR A 2 9.38 -32.13 -22.94
C TYR A 2 10.68 -31.35 -23.25
N ILE A 3 10.89 -31.00 -24.50
CA ILE A 3 12.05 -30.22 -24.96
C ILE A 3 12.02 -28.79 -24.37
N LEU A 4 10.87 -28.13 -24.37
CA LEU A 4 10.72 -26.78 -23.80
C LEU A 4 10.93 -26.77 -22.29
N LYS A 5 10.48 -27.81 -21.57
CA LYS A 5 10.69 -27.93 -20.13
C LYS A 5 12.18 -28.08 -19.79
N ASN A 6 12.90 -28.96 -20.48
CA ASN A 6 14.35 -29.13 -20.28
C ASN A 6 15.15 -27.87 -20.62
N SER A 7 14.76 -27.11 -21.65
CA SER A 7 15.43 -25.85 -21.99
C SER A 7 15.20 -24.77 -20.92
N LEU A 8 14.01 -24.72 -20.32
CA LEU A 8 13.68 -23.81 -19.24
C LEU A 8 14.45 -24.14 -17.95
N GLU A 9 14.49 -25.41 -17.57
CA GLU A 9 15.26 -25.88 -16.40
C GLU A 9 16.74 -25.54 -16.54
N ASN A 10 17.33 -25.76 -17.73
CA ASN A 10 18.72 -25.41 -18.01
C ASN A 10 18.95 -23.87 -17.95
N ALA A 11 17.99 -23.07 -18.43
CA ALA A 11 18.05 -21.62 -18.31
C ALA A 11 18.06 -21.19 -16.84
N PHE A 12 17.17 -21.73 -16.00
CA PHE A 12 17.12 -21.46 -14.58
C PHE A 12 18.43 -21.79 -13.87
N LEU A 13 18.97 -23.00 -14.08
CA LEU A 13 20.26 -23.39 -13.51
C LEU A 13 21.41 -22.45 -13.94
N SER A 14 21.39 -21.99 -15.18
CA SER A 14 22.39 -21.05 -15.69
C SER A 14 22.28 -19.70 -15.01
N PHE A 15 21.07 -19.17 -14.87
CA PHE A 15 20.84 -17.88 -14.17
C PHE A 15 21.20 -17.97 -12.69
N GLU A 16 20.78 -19.02 -11.99
CA GLU A 16 21.16 -19.23 -10.57
C GLU A 16 22.69 -19.21 -10.39
N LYS A 17 23.42 -19.87 -11.29
CA LYS A 17 24.87 -19.87 -11.25
C LYS A 17 25.46 -18.46 -11.50
N ILE A 18 24.96 -17.73 -12.51
CA ILE A 18 25.42 -16.38 -12.84
C ILE A 18 25.15 -15.44 -11.65
N ILE A 19 23.93 -15.42 -11.14
CA ILE A 19 23.54 -14.57 -10.02
C ILE A 19 24.38 -14.86 -8.77
N SER A 20 24.67 -16.14 -8.50
CA SER A 20 25.55 -16.54 -7.40
C SER A 20 26.98 -16.03 -7.61
N LEU A 21 27.53 -16.09 -8.82
CA LEU A 21 28.86 -15.55 -9.15
C LEU A 21 28.91 -14.03 -9.02
N GLU A 22 27.82 -13.34 -9.32
CA GLU A 22 27.65 -11.89 -9.18
C GLU A 22 27.27 -11.46 -7.75
N ASN A 23 27.21 -12.39 -6.78
CA ASN A 23 26.80 -12.16 -5.39
C ASN A 23 25.43 -11.45 -5.27
N TYR A 24 24.50 -11.71 -6.19
CA TYR A 24 23.17 -11.06 -6.25
C TYR A 24 23.24 -9.52 -6.33
N GLN A 25 24.27 -8.95 -6.99
CA GLN A 25 24.50 -7.52 -7.05
C GLN A 25 24.36 -6.93 -8.48
N ASN A 26 23.93 -7.73 -9.46
CA ASN A 26 23.69 -7.25 -10.81
C ASN A 26 22.18 -7.09 -11.05
N ALA A 27 21.71 -5.84 -11.19
CA ALA A 27 20.30 -5.53 -11.36
C ALA A 27 19.74 -6.11 -12.67
N ASP A 28 20.50 -6.02 -13.77
CA ASP A 28 20.06 -6.50 -15.08
C ASP A 28 19.92 -8.02 -15.09
N THR A 29 20.90 -8.75 -14.56
CA THR A 29 20.85 -10.21 -14.49
C THR A 29 19.66 -10.70 -13.66
N LEU A 30 19.36 -10.01 -12.55
CA LEU A 30 18.19 -10.33 -11.73
C LEU A 30 16.88 -10.08 -12.50
N ALA A 31 16.78 -8.96 -13.22
CA ALA A 31 15.63 -8.64 -14.05
C ALA A 31 15.45 -9.63 -15.20
N ASP A 32 16.54 -10.04 -15.86
CA ASP A 32 16.52 -11.04 -16.93
C ASP A 32 16.04 -12.41 -16.43
N TYR A 33 16.47 -12.80 -15.24
CA TYR A 33 16.00 -14.06 -14.65
C TYR A 33 14.50 -14.00 -14.31
N GLY A 34 14.04 -12.89 -13.73
CA GLY A 34 12.62 -12.66 -13.52
C GLY A 34 11.81 -12.72 -14.81
N GLU A 35 12.32 -12.12 -15.90
CA GLU A 35 11.69 -12.16 -17.23
C GLU A 35 11.52 -13.59 -17.75
N ILE A 36 12.55 -14.43 -17.65
CA ILE A 36 12.45 -15.84 -18.07
C ILE A 36 11.42 -16.61 -17.26
N MET A 37 11.33 -16.34 -15.96
CA MET A 37 10.31 -16.96 -15.10
C MET A 37 8.91 -16.62 -15.55
N ILE A 38 8.59 -15.35 -15.78
CA ILE A 38 7.25 -14.96 -16.23
C ILE A 38 6.93 -15.44 -17.64
N ASN A 39 7.93 -15.47 -18.54
CA ASN A 39 7.77 -15.97 -19.90
C ASN A 39 7.61 -17.50 -19.98
N SER A 40 7.86 -18.24 -18.89
CA SER A 40 7.55 -19.67 -18.81
C SER A 40 6.06 -19.97 -18.92
N GLY A 41 5.20 -19.01 -18.60
CA GLY A 41 3.75 -19.15 -18.54
C GLY A 41 3.24 -19.92 -17.33
N ASP A 42 4.12 -20.33 -16.43
CA ASP A 42 3.74 -21.02 -15.18
C ASP A 42 3.57 -19.99 -14.04
N SER A 43 2.33 -19.83 -13.60
CA SER A 43 1.97 -18.88 -12.54
C SER A 43 2.64 -19.17 -11.18
N SER A 44 3.14 -20.38 -10.96
CA SER A 44 3.88 -20.71 -9.74
C SER A 44 5.17 -19.93 -9.57
N TYR A 45 5.74 -19.39 -10.67
CA TYR A 45 6.95 -18.56 -10.64
C TYR A 45 6.69 -17.07 -10.40
N LEU A 46 5.46 -16.59 -10.44
CA LEU A 46 5.16 -15.14 -10.31
C LEU A 46 5.74 -14.52 -9.04
N SER A 47 5.53 -15.14 -7.89
CA SER A 47 6.07 -14.64 -6.62
C SER A 47 7.61 -14.67 -6.56
N GLN A 48 8.24 -15.62 -7.25
CA GLN A 48 9.71 -15.68 -7.31
C GLN A 48 10.25 -14.63 -8.28
N ALA A 49 9.61 -14.44 -9.42
CA ALA A 49 9.96 -13.39 -10.38
C ALA A 49 9.81 -12.00 -9.74
N ASP A 50 8.74 -11.77 -8.97
CA ASP A 50 8.53 -10.50 -8.28
C ASP A 50 9.66 -10.19 -7.29
N ARG A 51 10.10 -11.16 -6.51
CA ARG A 51 11.27 -10.99 -5.60
C ARG A 51 12.56 -10.66 -6.37
N LEU A 52 12.75 -11.20 -7.56
CA LEU A 52 13.91 -10.88 -8.40
C LEU A 52 13.83 -9.43 -8.92
N PHE A 53 12.65 -8.99 -9.37
CA PHE A 53 12.44 -7.60 -9.78
C PHE A 53 12.62 -6.64 -8.60
N GLU A 54 12.08 -6.97 -7.43
CA GLU A 54 12.28 -6.19 -6.22
C GLU A 54 13.77 -6.08 -5.86
N ARG A 55 14.51 -7.19 -5.89
CA ARG A 55 15.94 -7.18 -5.64
C ARG A 55 16.72 -6.37 -6.69
N SER A 56 16.38 -6.49 -7.96
CA SER A 56 16.92 -5.65 -9.03
C SER A 56 16.73 -4.15 -8.72
N LEU A 57 15.51 -3.75 -8.33
CA LEU A 57 15.18 -2.37 -7.98
C LEU A 57 15.83 -1.86 -6.69
N GLN A 58 16.18 -2.75 -5.75
CA GLN A 58 16.99 -2.38 -4.58
C GLN A 58 18.43 -2.02 -4.96
N ILE A 59 18.97 -2.59 -6.04
CA ILE A 59 20.32 -2.33 -6.54
C ILE A 59 20.30 -1.11 -7.48
N ASP A 60 19.36 -1.09 -8.41
CA ASP A 60 19.12 0.00 -9.35
C ASP A 60 17.62 0.32 -9.41
N GLY A 61 17.22 1.33 -8.65
CA GLY A 61 15.81 1.77 -8.56
C GLY A 61 15.25 2.29 -9.89
N SER A 62 16.12 2.53 -10.89
CA SER A 62 15.76 3.00 -12.23
C SER A 62 15.76 1.90 -13.29
N ASN A 63 16.03 0.63 -12.93
CA ASN A 63 16.05 -0.46 -13.88
C ASN A 63 14.70 -0.60 -14.62
N ALA A 64 14.68 -0.16 -15.89
CA ALA A 64 13.44 -0.06 -16.66
C ALA A 64 12.76 -1.43 -16.87
N LYS A 65 13.52 -2.51 -17.06
CA LYS A 65 13.00 -3.86 -17.20
C LYS A 65 12.30 -4.32 -15.89
N ALA A 66 12.97 -4.16 -14.76
CA ALA A 66 12.43 -4.53 -13.46
C ALA A 66 11.21 -3.68 -13.08
N LEU A 67 11.19 -2.39 -13.41
CA LEU A 67 10.02 -1.53 -13.23
C LEU A 67 8.84 -1.97 -14.08
N PHE A 68 9.08 -2.22 -15.38
CA PHE A 68 8.03 -2.58 -16.32
C PHE A 68 7.45 -3.98 -16.02
N LEU A 69 8.32 -5.00 -16.06
CA LEU A 69 7.88 -6.39 -15.87
C LEU A 69 7.45 -6.67 -14.43
N GLY A 70 8.15 -6.09 -13.45
CA GLY A 70 7.73 -6.17 -12.06
C GLY A 70 6.38 -5.50 -11.78
N GLY A 71 6.07 -4.39 -12.47
CA GLY A 71 4.75 -3.76 -12.41
C GLY A 71 3.66 -4.66 -13.00
N LEU A 72 3.91 -5.29 -14.16
CA LEU A 72 2.97 -6.26 -14.75
C LEU A 72 2.79 -7.50 -13.85
N THR A 73 3.87 -8.01 -13.27
CA THR A 73 3.84 -9.16 -12.36
C THR A 73 2.99 -8.85 -11.13
N ALA A 74 3.21 -7.68 -10.51
CA ALA A 74 2.42 -7.22 -9.39
C ALA A 74 0.92 -7.08 -9.76
N ALA A 75 0.60 -6.51 -10.93
CA ALA A 75 -0.77 -6.43 -11.43
C ALA A 75 -1.40 -7.80 -11.67
N THR A 76 -0.62 -8.79 -12.16
CA THR A 76 -1.09 -10.17 -12.34
C THR A 76 -1.38 -10.86 -11.00
N MET A 77 -0.69 -10.46 -9.93
CA MET A 77 -0.93 -10.92 -8.56
C MET A 77 -1.98 -10.06 -7.82
N GLU A 78 -2.64 -9.14 -8.53
CA GLU A 78 -3.63 -8.19 -7.97
C GLU A 78 -3.03 -7.23 -6.93
N GLU A 79 -1.71 -7.08 -6.88
CA GLU A 79 -1.01 -6.12 -6.03
C GLU A 79 -0.99 -4.72 -6.68
N TRP A 80 -2.19 -4.17 -6.90
CA TRP A 80 -2.41 -2.95 -7.70
C TRP A 80 -1.59 -1.75 -7.24
N SER A 81 -1.48 -1.54 -5.94
CA SER A 81 -0.69 -0.44 -5.38
C SER A 81 0.80 -0.55 -5.71
N LEU A 82 1.36 -1.77 -5.69
CA LEU A 82 2.74 -2.03 -6.07
C LEU A 82 2.97 -1.85 -7.56
N ALA A 83 2.03 -2.34 -8.38
CA ALA A 83 2.05 -2.15 -9.84
C ALA A 83 2.07 -0.65 -10.21
N VAL A 84 1.18 0.13 -9.61
CA VAL A 84 1.12 1.60 -9.78
C VAL A 84 2.44 2.25 -9.39
N LYS A 85 3.00 1.92 -8.22
CA LYS A 85 4.25 2.50 -7.72
C LYS A 85 5.41 2.26 -8.70
N ARG A 86 5.58 1.03 -9.18
CA ARG A 86 6.67 0.67 -10.13
C ARG A 86 6.53 1.43 -11.45
N TRP A 87 5.31 1.50 -12.00
CA TRP A 87 5.10 2.19 -13.28
C TRP A 87 5.11 3.72 -13.18
N GLN A 88 4.81 4.29 -12.01
CA GLN A 88 5.01 5.72 -11.78
C GLN A 88 6.50 6.10 -11.86
N VAL A 89 7.39 5.31 -11.25
CA VAL A 89 8.85 5.51 -11.37
C VAL A 89 9.30 5.37 -12.83
N LEU A 90 8.72 4.43 -13.59
CA LEU A 90 9.02 4.28 -15.01
C LEU A 90 8.58 5.50 -15.82
N LEU A 91 7.44 6.11 -15.51
CA LEU A 91 6.98 7.36 -16.14
C LEU A 91 7.93 8.55 -15.89
N GLU A 92 8.53 8.62 -14.70
CA GLU A 92 9.51 9.66 -14.35
C GLU A 92 10.78 9.61 -15.22
N GLN A 93 11.06 8.46 -15.86
CA GLN A 93 12.17 8.29 -16.79
C GLN A 93 11.88 8.86 -18.18
N SER A 94 10.73 9.53 -18.37
CA SER A 94 10.35 10.16 -19.64
C SER A 94 10.35 9.19 -20.83
N PRO A 95 9.58 8.09 -20.78
CA PRO A 95 9.49 7.15 -21.89
C PRO A 95 8.87 7.82 -23.13
N PRO A 96 9.05 7.25 -24.35
CA PRO A 96 8.40 7.73 -25.57
C PRO A 96 6.86 7.88 -25.39
N ASP A 97 6.27 8.85 -26.09
CA ASP A 97 4.87 9.24 -25.89
C ASP A 97 3.87 8.08 -26.06
N GLU A 98 4.12 7.15 -26.96
CA GLU A 98 3.26 5.97 -27.15
C GLU A 98 3.24 5.05 -25.91
N ILE A 99 4.42 4.84 -25.32
CA ILE A 99 4.57 4.05 -24.10
C ILE A 99 3.97 4.82 -22.92
N LYS A 100 4.27 6.11 -22.82
CA LYS A 100 3.77 7.01 -21.79
C LYS A 100 2.24 6.93 -21.67
N ASN A 101 1.53 7.11 -22.79
CA ASN A 101 0.07 7.07 -22.82
C ASN A 101 -0.48 5.71 -22.34
N THR A 102 0.18 4.62 -22.72
CA THR A 102 -0.20 3.27 -22.28
C THR A 102 -0.01 3.09 -20.78
N LEU A 103 1.13 3.55 -20.24
CA LEU A 103 1.41 3.49 -18.81
C LEU A 103 0.41 4.33 -18.01
N GLU A 104 0.13 5.57 -18.43
CA GLU A 104 -0.81 6.48 -17.74
C GLU A 104 -2.23 5.89 -17.67
N ASN A 105 -2.71 5.31 -18.77
CA ASN A 105 -4.02 4.67 -18.81
C ASN A 105 -4.10 3.46 -17.85
N LYS A 106 -3.09 2.59 -17.87
CA LYS A 106 -3.04 1.43 -16.99
C LYS A 106 -2.85 1.81 -15.52
N ILE A 107 -2.03 2.79 -15.22
CA ILE A 107 -1.89 3.33 -13.86
C ILE A 107 -3.22 3.85 -13.34
N THR A 108 -3.99 4.54 -14.19
CA THR A 108 -5.32 5.03 -13.79
C THR A 108 -6.29 3.88 -13.52
N GLU A 109 -6.30 2.85 -14.38
CA GLU A 109 -7.08 1.63 -14.18
C GLU A 109 -6.70 0.94 -12.85
N TRP A 110 -5.40 0.71 -12.61
CA TRP A 110 -4.92 0.03 -11.40
C TRP A 110 -5.12 0.85 -10.12
N LYS A 111 -5.05 2.18 -10.20
CA LYS A 111 -5.43 3.05 -9.08
C LYS A 111 -6.90 2.88 -8.70
N ASN A 112 -7.78 2.76 -9.68
CA ASN A 112 -9.20 2.53 -9.42
C ASN A 112 -9.41 1.15 -8.78
N LEU A 113 -8.75 0.11 -9.28
CA LEU A 113 -8.80 -1.24 -8.69
C LEU A 113 -8.23 -1.25 -7.27
N SER A 114 -7.06 -0.66 -7.07
CA SER A 114 -6.46 -0.50 -5.74
C SER A 114 -7.38 0.23 -4.76
N ASN A 115 -8.05 1.30 -5.18
CA ASN A 115 -9.01 2.01 -4.35
C ASN A 115 -10.22 1.15 -4.01
N THR A 116 -10.69 0.32 -4.96
CA THR A 116 -11.79 -0.63 -4.73
C THR A 116 -11.40 -1.68 -3.70
N ASP A 117 -10.19 -2.22 -3.78
CA ASP A 117 -9.66 -3.19 -2.81
C ASP A 117 -9.46 -2.55 -1.42
N ILE A 118 -8.92 -1.34 -1.38
CA ILE A 118 -8.78 -0.56 -0.14
C ILE A 118 -10.15 -0.32 0.50
N GLU A 119 -11.17 0.03 -0.29
CA GLU A 119 -12.54 0.19 0.18
C GLU A 119 -13.17 -1.13 0.64
N ALA A 120 -12.89 -2.23 -0.07
CA ALA A 120 -13.38 -3.56 0.29
C ALA A 120 -12.77 -4.07 1.60
N ASP A 121 -11.50 -3.76 1.85
CA ASP A 121 -10.73 -4.24 3.01
C ASP A 121 -10.68 -3.24 4.17
N GLY A 122 -11.12 -1.98 3.94
CA GLY A 122 -11.06 -0.90 4.92
C GLY A 122 -12.39 -0.51 5.52
N TYR A 123 -12.27 0.46 6.41
CA TYR A 123 -13.38 1.20 7.03
C TYR A 123 -13.31 2.64 6.55
N ARG A 124 -14.36 3.11 5.88
CA ARG A 124 -14.47 4.53 5.51
C ARG A 124 -14.90 5.32 6.73
N VAL A 125 -14.08 6.23 7.21
CA VAL A 125 -14.36 7.08 8.35
C VAL A 125 -14.53 8.52 7.87
N ASN A 126 -15.74 9.02 7.97
CA ASN A 126 -16.09 10.41 7.69
C ASN A 126 -16.04 11.19 8.99
N VAL A 127 -15.13 12.15 9.12
CA VAL A 127 -15.02 13.00 10.30
C VAL A 127 -15.45 14.40 9.92
N ALA A 128 -16.62 14.81 10.42
CA ALA A 128 -17.06 16.19 10.32
C ALA A 128 -16.49 17.00 11.49
N VAL A 129 -15.70 18.02 11.20
CA VAL A 129 -15.17 18.96 12.19
C VAL A 129 -15.91 20.28 12.03
N ASP A 130 -16.44 20.82 13.15
CA ASP A 130 -17.15 22.09 13.11
C ASP A 130 -16.24 23.22 12.64
N SER A 131 -16.76 24.08 11.75
CA SER A 131 -15.97 25.18 11.16
C SER A 131 -15.53 26.24 12.17
N ASN A 132 -16.37 26.49 13.19
CA ASN A 132 -16.03 27.42 14.26
C ASN A 132 -14.93 26.85 15.16
N LEU A 133 -14.96 25.53 15.38
CA LEU A 133 -13.89 24.84 16.08
C LEU A 133 -12.58 24.96 15.29
N ILE A 134 -12.58 24.66 13.98
CA ILE A 134 -11.39 24.81 13.14
C ILE A 134 -10.80 26.23 13.26
N ALA A 135 -11.65 27.25 13.18
CA ALA A 135 -11.25 28.65 13.31
C ALA A 135 -10.66 28.98 14.70
N SER A 136 -11.21 28.39 15.76
CA SER A 136 -10.71 28.59 17.14
C SER A 136 -9.36 27.94 17.41
N LEU A 137 -8.93 27.02 16.56
CA LEU A 137 -7.68 26.30 16.69
C LEU A 137 -6.52 26.89 15.88
N VAL A 138 -6.66 28.13 15.36
CA VAL A 138 -5.63 28.78 14.53
C VAL A 138 -4.29 28.94 15.27
N ASP A 139 -4.33 29.19 16.56
CA ASP A 139 -3.14 29.42 17.40
C ASP A 139 -2.39 28.12 17.77
N TYR A 140 -2.85 26.96 17.30
CA TYR A 140 -2.22 25.67 17.53
C TYR A 140 -1.61 25.14 16.24
N PRO A 141 -0.36 25.51 15.89
CA PRO A 141 0.26 25.12 14.61
C PRO A 141 0.52 23.60 14.51
N GLU A 142 0.72 22.94 15.63
CA GLU A 142 1.02 21.50 15.70
C GLU A 142 -0.24 20.61 15.77
N LYS A 143 -1.43 21.23 15.68
CA LYS A 143 -2.70 20.46 15.77
C LYS A 143 -2.82 19.41 14.68
N VAL A 144 -3.31 18.23 15.07
CA VAL A 144 -3.47 17.06 14.18
C VAL A 144 -4.78 16.36 14.48
N LEU A 145 -5.48 15.91 13.45
CA LEU A 145 -6.60 14.99 13.54
C LEU A 145 -6.07 13.55 13.45
N TYR A 146 -6.31 12.76 14.48
CA TYR A 146 -6.06 11.34 14.50
C TYR A 146 -7.35 10.56 14.31
N ILE A 147 -7.33 9.57 13.40
CA ILE A 147 -8.33 8.53 13.32
C ILE A 147 -7.69 7.26 13.86
N ILE A 148 -8.28 6.73 14.94
CA ILE A 148 -7.72 5.64 15.73
C ILE A 148 -8.71 4.48 15.72
N VAL A 149 -8.20 3.28 15.42
CA VAL A 149 -8.95 2.02 15.54
C VAL A 149 -8.36 1.22 16.69
N ARG A 150 -9.22 0.73 17.59
CA ARG A 150 -8.80 -0.13 18.69
C ARG A 150 -9.82 -1.22 19.01
N ASP A 151 -9.37 -2.25 19.71
CA ASP A 151 -10.25 -3.22 20.33
C ASP A 151 -10.97 -2.54 21.53
N PRO A 152 -12.31 -2.53 21.59
CA PRO A 152 -13.04 -1.94 22.70
C PRO A 152 -12.75 -2.62 24.06
N ASN A 153 -12.30 -3.88 24.03
CA ASN A 153 -11.97 -4.67 25.22
C ASN A 153 -10.49 -4.53 25.62
N ASN A 154 -9.60 -4.22 24.65
CA ASN A 154 -8.17 -4.04 24.89
C ASN A 154 -7.70 -2.76 24.20
N LYS A 155 -7.79 -1.65 24.92
CA LYS A 155 -7.65 -0.30 24.37
C LYS A 155 -6.20 0.10 23.99
N ARG A 156 -5.18 -0.65 24.42
CA ARG A 156 -3.77 -0.35 24.15
C ARG A 156 -2.96 -1.59 23.80
N PRO A 157 -2.10 -1.52 22.79
CA PRO A 157 -1.92 -0.41 21.83
C PRO A 157 -3.10 -0.30 20.87
N PRO A 158 -3.29 0.84 20.16
CA PRO A 158 -4.26 0.92 19.08
C PRO A 158 -3.90 -0.07 17.96
N LEU A 159 -4.92 -0.57 17.27
CA LEU A 159 -4.75 -1.51 16.16
C LEU A 159 -4.25 -0.80 14.90
N ALA A 160 -4.85 0.36 14.58
CA ALA A 160 -4.46 1.17 13.45
C ALA A 160 -4.65 2.66 13.74
N VAL A 161 -3.84 3.51 13.09
CA VAL A 161 -3.89 4.97 13.26
C VAL A 161 -3.63 5.64 11.93
N VAL A 162 -4.44 6.66 11.61
CA VAL A 162 -4.22 7.60 10.50
C VAL A 162 -4.09 9.01 11.07
N ARG A 163 -3.18 9.78 10.50
CA ARG A 163 -2.91 11.17 10.85
C ARG A 163 -3.35 12.07 9.68
N GLU A 164 -4.15 13.07 9.97
CA GLU A 164 -4.68 14.03 9.01
C GLU A 164 -4.56 15.47 9.50
N GLU A 165 -4.67 16.41 8.57
CA GLU A 165 -4.88 17.82 8.94
C GLU A 165 -6.23 17.99 9.64
N VAL A 166 -6.33 19.00 10.51
CA VAL A 166 -7.60 19.34 11.18
C VAL A 166 -8.56 20.00 10.20
N LYS A 167 -9.38 19.18 9.56
CA LYS A 167 -10.45 19.56 8.62
C LYS A 167 -11.52 18.48 8.58
N THR A 168 -12.68 18.77 8.00
CA THR A 168 -13.61 17.70 7.64
C THR A 168 -12.94 16.79 6.62
N ALA A 169 -12.86 15.50 6.92
CA ALA A 169 -12.12 14.52 6.15
C ALA A 169 -12.90 13.22 5.97
N SER A 170 -12.66 12.55 4.86
CA SER A 170 -13.08 11.16 4.63
C SER A 170 -11.84 10.33 4.38
N VAL A 171 -11.55 9.39 5.27
CA VAL A 171 -10.36 8.53 5.21
C VAL A 171 -10.76 7.07 5.16
N ILE A 172 -9.94 6.27 4.51
CA ILE A 172 -10.03 4.81 4.58
C ILE A 172 -8.93 4.34 5.52
N ILE A 173 -9.31 3.59 6.54
CA ILE A 173 -8.38 2.94 7.47
C ILE A 173 -8.47 1.43 7.30
N ASN A 174 -7.33 0.79 7.07
CA ASN A 174 -7.23 -0.64 6.80
C ASN A 174 -5.96 -1.24 7.44
N ASN A 175 -5.63 -2.47 7.09
CA ASN A 175 -4.47 -3.19 7.63
C ASN A 175 -3.13 -2.49 7.31
N SER A 176 -3.03 -1.66 6.25
CA SER A 176 -1.80 -0.89 5.95
C SER A 176 -1.52 0.22 6.97
N ASN A 177 -2.54 0.64 7.72
CA ASN A 177 -2.43 1.63 8.79
C ASN A 177 -2.15 0.99 10.16
N ALA A 178 -1.93 -0.34 10.20
CA ALA A 178 -1.75 -1.07 11.44
C ALA A 178 -0.47 -0.63 12.17
N MET A 179 -0.58 -0.48 13.50
CA MET A 179 0.53 -0.12 14.38
C MET A 179 1.49 -1.28 14.61
N ILE A 180 1.02 -2.51 14.45
CA ILE A 180 1.80 -3.75 14.61
C ILE A 180 1.70 -4.53 13.30
N SER A 181 2.84 -4.90 12.73
CA SER A 181 2.90 -5.71 11.53
C SER A 181 2.12 -7.02 11.70
N GLY A 182 1.33 -7.38 10.68
CA GLY A 182 0.50 -8.59 10.70
C GLY A 182 -0.84 -8.45 11.46
N THR A 183 -1.18 -7.24 11.95
CA THR A 183 -2.52 -6.99 12.46
C THR A 183 -3.53 -7.07 11.33
N ASP A 184 -4.57 -7.88 11.54
CA ASP A 184 -5.71 -7.98 10.64
C ASP A 184 -6.96 -7.48 11.35
N LEU A 185 -7.47 -6.32 10.93
CA LEU A 185 -8.64 -5.68 11.53
C LEU A 185 -9.92 -6.52 11.39
N LYS A 186 -9.99 -7.41 10.39
CA LYS A 186 -11.13 -8.30 10.17
C LYS A 186 -11.26 -9.40 11.24
N ARG A 187 -10.22 -9.67 12.01
CA ARG A 187 -10.22 -10.67 13.09
C ARG A 187 -10.96 -10.20 14.34
N PHE A 188 -11.30 -8.92 14.40
CA PHE A 188 -12.02 -8.31 15.52
C PHE A 188 -13.52 -8.22 15.19
N ASN A 189 -14.37 -8.84 15.98
CA ASN A 189 -15.83 -8.77 15.79
C ASN A 189 -16.36 -7.35 15.99
N ARG A 190 -15.74 -6.59 16.89
CA ARG A 190 -16.10 -5.21 17.22
C ARG A 190 -14.85 -4.33 17.22
N LEU A 191 -15.00 -3.11 16.71
CA LEU A 191 -13.95 -2.11 16.68
C LEU A 191 -14.47 -0.80 17.27
N GLU A 192 -13.64 -0.10 18.01
CA GLU A 192 -13.89 1.28 18.42
C GLU A 192 -13.12 2.21 17.49
N ILE A 193 -13.83 3.09 16.80
CA ILE A 193 -13.30 4.09 15.88
C ILE A 193 -13.40 5.45 16.57
N ILE A 194 -12.28 6.16 16.64
CA ILE A 194 -12.17 7.45 17.34
C ILE A 194 -11.61 8.47 16.37
N GLY A 195 -12.29 9.61 16.24
CA GLY A 195 -11.73 10.84 15.69
C GLY A 195 -11.28 11.73 16.84
N ARG A 196 -10.03 12.19 16.86
CA ARG A 196 -9.49 13.03 17.93
C ARG A 196 -8.59 14.12 17.38
N ILE A 197 -8.78 15.35 17.83
CA ILE A 197 -7.85 16.44 17.58
C ILE A 197 -6.87 16.55 18.75
N SER A 198 -5.58 16.40 18.48
CA SER A 198 -4.48 16.75 19.38
C SER A 198 -4.06 18.19 19.07
N LEU A 199 -3.88 19.00 20.07
CA LEU A 199 -3.42 20.38 19.93
C LEU A 199 -1.89 20.48 19.87
N SER A 200 -1.21 19.56 20.51
CA SER A 200 0.27 19.47 20.58
C SER A 200 0.88 18.59 19.48
N GLY A 201 0.07 17.92 18.66
CA GLY A 201 0.52 16.92 17.71
C GLY A 201 0.88 15.57 18.35
N ASP A 202 0.85 15.44 19.68
CA ASP A 202 1.09 14.20 20.39
C ASP A 202 -0.18 13.30 20.34
N PRO A 203 -0.09 12.05 19.85
CA PRO A 203 -1.23 11.13 19.85
C PRO A 203 -1.72 10.76 21.26
N LEU A 204 -0.95 11.01 22.29
CA LEU A 204 -1.31 10.79 23.69
C LEU A 204 -2.01 12.00 24.33
N ASP A 205 -2.05 13.13 23.65
CA ASP A 205 -2.79 14.32 24.08
C ASP A 205 -4.31 14.05 23.96
N ILE A 206 -4.92 13.74 25.11
CA ILE A 206 -6.33 13.35 25.20
C ILE A 206 -7.16 14.53 25.66
N ASN A 207 -8.00 15.05 24.76
CA ASN A 207 -9.01 16.02 25.08
C ASN A 207 -10.36 15.49 24.63
N ASP A 208 -11.19 15.08 25.59
CA ASP A 208 -12.49 14.48 25.32
C ASP A 208 -13.46 15.44 24.62
N LYS A 209 -13.25 16.76 24.77
CA LYS A 209 -14.05 17.79 24.07
C LYS A 209 -13.68 17.91 22.61
N LEU A 210 -12.50 17.45 22.21
CA LEU A 210 -11.98 17.44 20.84
C LEU A 210 -11.97 16.05 20.24
N SER A 211 -12.88 15.19 20.66
CA SER A 211 -12.98 13.82 20.17
C SER A 211 -14.42 13.37 20.04
N ASP A 212 -14.62 12.42 19.14
CA ASP A 212 -15.84 11.63 19.00
C ASP A 212 -15.46 10.17 18.73
N SER A 213 -16.29 9.24 19.18
CA SER A 213 -16.03 7.82 18.99
C SER A 213 -17.29 7.01 18.85
N VAL A 214 -17.16 5.89 18.15
CA VAL A 214 -18.23 4.91 17.99
C VAL A 214 -17.67 3.50 18.05
N ILE A 215 -18.42 2.59 18.66
CA ILE A 215 -18.13 1.16 18.61
C ILE A 215 -19.01 0.56 17.52
N ILE A 216 -18.38 -0.11 16.56
CA ILE A 216 -19.03 -0.73 15.42
C ILE A 216 -18.85 -2.25 15.45
N ASP A 217 -19.75 -2.95 14.77
CA ASP A 217 -19.50 -4.31 14.30
C ASP A 217 -18.57 -4.26 13.07
N SER A 218 -17.68 -5.23 12.93
CA SER A 218 -16.69 -5.27 11.84
C SER A 218 -17.32 -5.39 10.44
N SER A 219 -18.60 -5.70 10.35
CA SER A 219 -19.36 -5.68 9.10
C SER A 219 -19.71 -4.26 8.60
N VAL A 220 -19.71 -3.27 9.50
CA VAL A 220 -19.99 -1.86 9.15
C VAL A 220 -18.78 -1.26 8.47
N LYS A 221 -18.94 -0.83 7.22
CA LYS A 221 -17.82 -0.32 6.38
C LYS A 221 -17.76 1.20 6.28
N SER A 222 -18.80 1.91 6.66
CA SER A 222 -18.80 3.38 6.62
C SER A 222 -19.26 3.94 7.97
N ILE A 223 -18.46 4.83 8.52
CA ILE A 223 -18.60 5.41 9.85
C ILE A 223 -18.63 6.93 9.73
N SER A 224 -19.45 7.58 10.54
CA SER A 224 -19.49 9.05 10.65
C SER A 224 -19.22 9.47 12.07
N LEU A 225 -18.24 10.36 12.24
CA LEU A 225 -17.87 10.99 13.51
C LEU A 225 -18.08 12.50 13.40
N LYS A 226 -18.34 13.16 14.50
CA LYS A 226 -18.60 14.61 14.54
C LYS A 226 -17.93 15.28 15.73
N ILE A 227 -16.85 16.00 15.48
CA ILE A 227 -16.14 16.80 16.49
C ILE A 227 -16.69 18.23 16.46
N LYS A 228 -17.18 18.68 17.61
CA LYS A 228 -17.85 19.98 17.76
C LYS A 228 -17.07 20.91 18.67
#